data_3013fbdce0a8cbd2c524bb9de7d433f9
#
_entry.id   3013fbdce0a8cbd2c524bb9de7d433f9
#
_cell.length_a   1.000
_cell.length_b   1.000
_cell.length_c   1.000
_cell.angle_alpha   90.00
_cell.angle_beta   90.00
_cell.angle_gamma   90.00
#
_symmetry.space_group_name_H-M   'P 1'
#
loop_
_entity.id
_entity.type
_entity.pdbx_description
1 polymer ?
#
loop_
_entity_poly.entity_id
_entity_poly.type
_entity_poly.pdbx_seq_one_letter_code
_entity_poly.pdbx_strand_id
1 'polypeptide(L)' 'MITARELGAGYRNSFGNGRISGRGDMPADKGGDGDGFRPHELLEAALATCMSMTVRIAAEKHGYPLT' A
#
# COMPACT_ATOMS: atom_id res chain seq x y z
N MET A 1 -0.58 -9.74 -10.13
CA MET A 1 0.55 -8.86 -10.49
C MET A 1 0.13 -7.41 -10.40
N ILE A 2 1.01 -6.58 -9.88
CA ILE A 2 0.74 -5.14 -9.75
C ILE A 2 1.25 -4.41 -10.98
N THR A 3 0.42 -3.53 -11.51
CA THR A 3 0.84 -2.59 -12.56
C THR A 3 0.62 -1.18 -12.03
N ALA A 4 1.45 -0.25 -12.48
CA ALA A 4 1.35 1.16 -12.12
C ALA A 4 1.30 2.00 -13.38
N ARG A 5 0.58 3.12 -13.32
CA ARG A 5 0.36 3.98 -14.47
C ARG A 5 0.34 5.43 -14.02
N GLU A 6 0.98 6.30 -14.80
CA GLU A 6 0.95 7.73 -14.53
C GLU A 6 -0.42 8.32 -14.78
N LEU A 7 -0.81 9.28 -13.94
CA LEU A 7 -2.06 10.00 -14.06
C LEU A 7 -1.78 11.47 -14.34
N GLY A 8 -1.68 11.83 -15.62
CA GLY A 8 -1.44 13.21 -16.01
C GLY A 8 0.03 13.60 -15.92
N ALA A 9 0.29 14.90 -15.77
CA ALA A 9 1.63 15.45 -15.87
C ALA A 9 2.40 15.52 -14.55
N GLY A 10 1.77 15.22 -13.44
CA GLY A 10 2.42 15.27 -12.13
C GLY A 10 3.04 13.95 -11.73
N TYR A 11 3.16 13.75 -10.43
CA TYR A 11 3.74 12.52 -9.88
C TYR A 11 2.69 11.48 -9.52
N ARG A 12 1.41 11.78 -9.69
CA ARG A 12 0.34 10.86 -9.32
C ARG A 12 0.39 9.60 -10.17
N ASN A 13 0.23 8.48 -9.51
CA ASN A 13 0.17 7.18 -10.15
C ASN A 13 -1.04 6.42 -9.63
N SER A 14 -1.63 5.62 -10.50
CA SER A 14 -2.58 4.59 -10.07
C SER A 14 -1.88 3.26 -10.15
N PHE A 15 -2.07 2.43 -9.15
CA PHE A 15 -1.53 1.07 -9.17
C PHE A 15 -2.63 0.10 -8.76
N GLY A 16 -2.48 -1.14 -9.22
CA GLY A 16 -3.49 -2.13 -8.88
C GLY A 16 -3.11 -3.51 -9.37
N ASN A 17 -3.91 -4.48 -8.97
CA ASN A 17 -3.72 -5.87 -9.35
C ASN A 17 -4.82 -6.38 -10.29
N GLY A 18 -5.63 -5.47 -10.83
CA GLY A 18 -6.75 -5.82 -11.69
C GLY A 18 -8.07 -5.93 -10.93
N ARG A 19 -8.04 -5.95 -9.60
CA ARG A 19 -9.25 -6.01 -8.76
C ARG A 19 -9.32 -4.84 -7.79
N ILE A 20 -8.18 -4.49 -7.21
CA ILE A 20 -8.09 -3.42 -6.21
C ILE A 20 -7.05 -2.45 -6.70
N SER A 21 -7.32 -1.17 -6.53
CA SER A 21 -6.39 -0.13 -6.93
C SER A 21 -6.15 0.86 -5.80
N GLY A 22 -5.03 1.55 -5.90
CA GLY A 22 -4.67 2.61 -4.98
C GLY A 22 -3.94 3.70 -5.72
N ARG A 23 -3.56 4.74 -5.00
CA ARG A 23 -2.83 5.87 -5.57
C ARG A 23 -1.53 6.12 -4.86
N GLY A 24 -0.51 6.43 -5.66
CA GLY A 24 0.76 6.92 -5.18
C GLY A 24 0.97 8.34 -5.64
N ASP A 25 1.63 9.15 -4.81
CA ASP A 25 1.94 10.52 -5.15
C ASP A 25 3.09 10.99 -4.29
N MET A 26 3.68 12.13 -4.65
CA MET A 26 4.63 12.82 -3.81
C MET A 26 3.89 13.86 -2.97
N PRO A 27 4.43 14.19 -1.79
CA PRO A 27 3.79 15.23 -0.98
C PRO A 27 3.88 16.59 -1.66
N ALA A 28 3.02 17.52 -1.25
CA ALA A 28 2.92 18.83 -1.87
C ALA A 28 4.24 19.60 -1.82
N ASP A 29 5.00 19.46 -0.74
CA ASP A 29 6.28 20.15 -0.57
C ASP A 29 7.39 19.54 -1.43
N LYS A 30 7.14 18.42 -2.07
CA LYS A 30 8.10 17.75 -2.97
C LYS A 30 7.65 17.78 -4.42
N GLY A 31 6.68 18.61 -4.75
CA GLY A 31 6.20 18.76 -6.11
C GLY A 31 4.98 17.95 -6.48
N GLY A 32 4.45 17.16 -5.58
CA GLY A 32 3.22 16.42 -5.81
C GLY A 32 2.00 17.15 -5.30
N ASP A 33 0.86 16.48 -5.30
CA ASP A 33 -0.39 17.02 -4.81
C ASP A 33 -0.80 16.43 -3.46
N GLY A 34 -0.04 15.48 -2.94
CA GLY A 34 -0.39 14.80 -1.70
C GLY A 34 -1.64 13.95 -1.81
N ASP A 35 -1.94 13.46 -3.00
CA ASP A 35 -3.20 12.80 -3.32
C ASP A 35 -3.12 11.29 -3.20
N GLY A 36 -2.04 10.76 -2.67
CA GLY A 36 -1.86 9.33 -2.51
C GLY A 36 -0.73 9.01 -1.56
N PHE A 37 -0.45 7.72 -1.42
CA PHE A 37 0.64 7.26 -0.59
C PHE A 37 1.98 7.55 -1.27
N ARG A 38 2.97 7.90 -0.46
CA ARG A 38 4.34 7.99 -0.96
C ARG A 38 4.86 6.58 -1.21
N PRO A 39 5.75 6.39 -2.19
CA PRO A 39 6.22 5.04 -2.52
C PRO A 39 6.79 4.27 -1.34
N HIS A 40 7.57 4.90 -0.48
CA HIS A 40 8.14 4.18 0.67
C HIS A 40 7.08 3.85 1.72
N GLU A 41 6.00 4.62 1.79
CA GLU A 41 4.88 4.29 2.66
C GLU A 41 4.19 3.01 2.20
N LEU A 42 4.16 2.78 0.89
CA LEU A 42 3.62 1.55 0.33
C LEU A 42 4.47 0.34 0.72
N LEU A 43 5.79 0.52 0.79
CA LEU A 43 6.67 -0.53 1.29
C LEU A 43 6.42 -0.82 2.76
N GLU A 44 6.26 0.24 3.55
CA GLU A 44 5.94 0.10 4.97
C GLU A 44 4.60 -0.61 5.17
N ALA A 45 3.59 -0.23 4.38
CA ALA A 45 2.27 -0.84 4.45
C ALA A 45 2.34 -2.33 4.08
N ALA A 46 3.12 -2.67 3.06
CA ALA A 46 3.28 -4.05 2.64
C ALA A 46 3.87 -4.89 3.78
N LEU A 47 4.90 -4.38 4.42
CA LEU A 47 5.55 -5.09 5.52
C LEU A 47 4.63 -5.19 6.73
N ALA A 48 3.99 -4.08 7.10
CA ALA A 48 3.11 -4.05 8.26
C ALA A 48 1.91 -5.00 8.10
N THR A 49 1.29 -5.00 6.92
CA THR A 49 0.14 -5.88 6.69
C THR A 49 0.57 -7.34 6.61
N CYS A 50 1.73 -7.61 6.04
CA CYS A 50 2.28 -8.97 5.98
C CYS A 50 2.52 -9.52 7.38
N MET A 51 3.12 -8.73 8.25
CA MET A 51 3.39 -9.13 9.63
C MET A 51 2.09 -9.35 10.40
N SER A 52 1.13 -8.44 10.23
CA SER A 52 -0.17 -8.54 10.89
C SER A 52 -0.91 -9.82 10.48
N MET A 53 -0.94 -10.10 9.19
CA MET A 53 -1.61 -11.29 8.68
C MET A 53 -0.90 -12.57 9.12
N THR A 54 0.43 -12.55 9.16
CA THR A 54 1.22 -13.69 9.59
C THR A 54 0.95 -14.03 11.05
N VAL A 55 0.87 -13.01 11.91
CA VAL A 55 0.55 -13.21 13.32
C VAL A 55 -0.84 -13.81 13.47
N ARG A 56 -1.80 -13.31 12.70
CA ARG A 56 -3.18 -13.84 12.76
C ARG A 56 -3.23 -15.30 12.30
N ILE A 57 -2.56 -15.62 11.22
CA ILE A 57 -2.52 -16.99 10.72
C ILE A 57 -1.91 -17.92 11.77
N ALA A 58 -0.80 -17.51 12.38
CA ALA A 58 -0.15 -18.29 13.40
C ALA A 58 -1.07 -18.49 14.62
N ALA A 59 -1.75 -17.43 15.04
CA ALA A 59 -2.66 -17.51 16.17
C ALA A 59 -3.82 -18.46 15.90
N GLU A 60 -4.40 -18.37 14.71
CA GLU A 60 -5.50 -19.27 14.33
C GLU A 60 -5.04 -20.72 14.27
N LYS A 61 -3.85 -20.96 13.72
CA LYS A 61 -3.29 -22.30 13.61
C LYS A 61 -3.05 -22.93 14.98
N HIS A 62 -2.64 -22.12 15.96
CA HIS A 62 -2.33 -22.61 17.30
C HIS A 62 -3.49 -22.39 18.29
N GLY A 63 -4.59 -21.84 17.83
CA GLY A 63 -5.78 -21.66 18.67
C GLY A 63 -5.67 -20.50 19.64
N TYR A 64 -4.78 -19.55 19.41
CA TYR A 64 -4.69 -18.35 20.27
C TYR A 64 -5.70 -17.30 19.82
N PRO A 65 -6.46 -16.73 20.74
CA PRO A 65 -7.39 -15.65 20.38
C PRO A 65 -6.63 -14.34 20.16
N LEU A 66 -7.03 -13.61 19.11
CA LEU A 66 -6.56 -12.27 18.86
C LEU A 66 -7.74 -11.32 18.89
N THR A 67 -7.65 -10.26 19.67
CA THR A 67 -8.70 -9.26 19.80
C THR A 67 -8.29 -7.93 19.16
#